data_0327d2e90a45054121adc75d32415909
#
_entry.id   0327d2e90a45054121adc75d32415909
#
_cell.length_a   1.000
_cell.length_b   1.000
_cell.length_c   1.000
_cell.angle_alpha   90.00
_cell.angle_beta   90.00
_cell.angle_gamma   90.00
#
_symmetry.space_group_name_H-M   'P 1'
#
loop_
_entity.id
_entity.type
_entity.pdbx_description
1 polymer ?
#
loop_
_entity_poly.entity_id
_entity_poly.type
_entity_poly.pdbx_seq_one_letter_code
_entity_poly.pdbx_strand_id
1 'polypeptide(L)'
;MDSEIAIAPHDPLPLSHELDENGFPIGSSSTDDDDDGDYEGYGDGDGEGRDVEDAAIADESSDAVSTFAADFYGSGTDWSSLVAAEEEGRKEKKGGLVQRSLLQMWGIKKPKEYEEGSGGMAPNLGRKRRRSAMGGEEHVDRVDRRKGQEMKLNRPRVCPFYKKIPGTPFTVDAFRYGQIEGCLGYFLSHFHHDHYGGLSKRWSHGPIYCSSLTARLLKMCLSVNSLYICPLELDTEYDIEGVKVTMLDANHCPGAAVIHFRLSDGRTYLHTGDFRACKLMRSHPLLLNHRINVLYLDTTYLNPKYRFPPKEDVVDFVVKITHNCLKKRPRTLVVVGAYSIGKENVYLAISQSLEVPIYANASRRRILQSFGWPELSGRLCSSGQSSPLHVLPLSFLRHENLKEYLETLNKRFTAILAFRPTGWTFSQSTGNQLDLIKPSTKGNVTIYGVPYSEHSSFTELRDFVKFLRPEKIIPTVNIGNAASRDKMQAYIREWLKV
;
A
#
# COMPACT_ATOMS: atom_id res chain seq x y z
N MET A 1 40.78 -38.91 -41.68
CA MET A 1 39.60 -39.57 -41.03
C MET A 1 38.91 -38.48 -40.27
N ASP A 2 38.08 -37.75 -40.98
CA ASP A 2 37.34 -36.60 -40.46
C ASP A 2 35.98 -37.11 -39.94
N SER A 3 35.70 -36.88 -38.67
CA SER A 3 34.40 -37.20 -38.08
C SER A 3 33.58 -35.91 -38.01
N GLU A 4 32.64 -35.74 -38.93
CA GLU A 4 31.59 -34.74 -38.90
C GLU A 4 30.65 -34.99 -37.73
N ILE A 5 30.51 -33.97 -36.88
CA ILE A 5 29.49 -33.94 -35.83
C ILE A 5 28.25 -33.27 -36.45
N ALA A 6 27.18 -34.05 -36.57
CA ALA A 6 25.90 -33.58 -37.06
C ALA A 6 25.24 -32.66 -35.99
N ILE A 7 24.96 -31.42 -36.40
CA ILE A 7 24.18 -30.44 -35.63
C ILE A 7 22.69 -30.73 -35.83
N ALA A 8 21.98 -31.01 -34.71
CA ALA A 8 20.54 -31.17 -34.73
C ALA A 8 19.82 -29.83 -35.01
N PRO A 9 18.65 -29.84 -35.69
CA PRO A 9 17.93 -28.63 -36.04
C PRO A 9 17.37 -27.91 -34.77
N HIS A 10 17.61 -26.61 -34.72
CA HIS A 10 17.03 -25.73 -33.71
C HIS A 10 15.51 -25.68 -33.86
N ASP A 11 14.81 -25.83 -32.73
CA ASP A 11 13.38 -25.52 -32.63
C ASP A 11 13.13 -24.03 -32.95
N PRO A 12 12.00 -23.70 -33.61
CA PRO A 12 11.68 -22.32 -33.94
C PRO A 12 11.43 -21.49 -32.67
N LEU A 13 12.06 -20.33 -32.60
CA LEU A 13 11.85 -19.31 -31.57
C LEU A 13 10.35 -18.94 -31.50
N PRO A 14 9.81 -18.67 -30.31
CA PRO A 14 8.41 -18.25 -30.14
C PRO A 14 8.18 -16.93 -30.85
N LEU A 15 6.98 -16.80 -31.46
CA LEU A 15 6.48 -15.65 -32.20
C LEU A 15 6.76 -14.34 -31.48
N SER A 16 7.42 -13.42 -32.17
CA SER A 16 7.65 -12.05 -31.70
C SER A 16 6.31 -11.34 -31.59
N HIS A 17 5.85 -11.11 -30.37
CA HIS A 17 4.76 -10.16 -30.14
C HIS A 17 5.27 -8.76 -30.47
N GLU A 18 4.50 -8.02 -31.28
CA GLU A 18 4.76 -6.60 -31.49
C GLU A 18 4.62 -5.86 -30.17
N LEU A 19 5.59 -5.01 -29.85
CA LEU A 19 5.61 -4.21 -28.64
C LEU A 19 5.31 -2.75 -28.99
N ASP A 20 4.63 -2.03 -28.08
CA ASP A 20 4.46 -0.58 -28.21
C ASP A 20 5.79 0.16 -27.99
N GLU A 21 5.79 1.47 -28.20
CA GLU A 21 6.99 2.32 -28.08
C GLU A 21 7.62 2.31 -26.67
N ASN A 22 6.91 1.85 -25.66
CA ASN A 22 7.37 1.71 -24.29
C ASN A 22 7.79 0.26 -23.96
N GLY A 23 7.56 -0.69 -24.89
CA GLY A 23 7.90 -2.10 -24.72
C GLY A 23 6.80 -2.97 -24.15
N PHE A 24 5.54 -2.52 -24.18
CA PHE A 24 4.38 -3.32 -23.78
C PHE A 24 3.81 -4.09 -24.99
N PRO A 25 3.31 -5.34 -24.83
CA PRO A 25 2.70 -6.11 -25.91
C PRO A 25 1.49 -5.40 -26.53
N ILE A 26 1.43 -5.32 -27.86
CA ILE A 26 0.30 -4.82 -28.62
C ILE A 26 -0.66 -5.98 -28.86
N GLY A 27 -1.93 -5.84 -28.49
CA GLY A 27 -3.02 -6.72 -28.93
C GLY A 27 -3.21 -8.05 -28.19
N SER A 28 -2.63 -8.27 -27.02
CA SER A 28 -2.97 -9.43 -26.20
C SER A 28 -4.18 -9.15 -25.32
N SER A 29 -5.35 -9.63 -25.74
CA SER A 29 -6.42 -9.98 -24.83
C SER A 29 -6.04 -11.31 -24.16
N SER A 30 -4.98 -11.35 -23.37
CA SER A 30 -4.62 -12.52 -22.61
C SER A 30 -5.43 -12.48 -21.31
N THR A 31 -6.27 -13.46 -21.15
CA THR A 31 -6.83 -13.94 -19.89
C THR A 31 -5.74 -14.62 -19.06
N ASP A 32 -4.63 -13.96 -18.85
CA ASP A 32 -3.69 -14.32 -17.81
C ASP A 32 -3.94 -13.33 -16.69
N ASP A 33 -4.62 -13.81 -15.66
CA ASP A 33 -4.84 -13.14 -14.40
C ASP A 33 -3.48 -12.83 -13.76
N ASP A 34 -2.85 -11.74 -14.21
CA ASP A 34 -1.83 -11.08 -13.46
C ASP A 34 -2.54 -10.35 -12.32
N ASP A 35 -2.55 -11.01 -11.17
CA ASP A 35 -2.96 -10.46 -9.87
C ASP A 35 -1.92 -9.43 -9.37
N ASP A 36 -1.57 -8.51 -10.25
CA ASP A 36 -1.00 -7.21 -9.95
C ASP A 36 -2.21 -6.34 -9.61
N GLY A 37 -2.53 -6.24 -8.31
CA GLY A 37 -3.63 -5.55 -7.68
C GLY A 37 -4.54 -4.79 -8.66
N ASP A 38 -5.66 -5.40 -9.04
CA ASP A 38 -6.61 -4.86 -10.00
C ASP A 38 -6.99 -3.43 -9.67
N TYR A 39 -6.41 -2.50 -10.42
CA TYR A 39 -7.02 -1.20 -10.64
C TYR A 39 -8.12 -1.40 -11.70
N GLU A 40 -9.29 -1.86 -11.28
CA GLU A 40 -10.46 -1.79 -12.14
C GLU A 40 -10.69 -0.34 -12.54
N GLY A 41 -10.37 -0.05 -13.79
CA GLY A 41 -10.76 1.19 -14.43
C GLY A 41 -12.27 1.16 -14.62
N TYR A 42 -12.99 2.04 -13.91
CA TYR A 42 -14.39 2.31 -14.21
C TYR A 42 -14.47 2.83 -15.65
N GLY A 43 -15.13 2.04 -16.49
CA GLY A 43 -15.48 2.43 -17.85
C GLY A 43 -16.46 3.60 -17.82
N ASP A 44 -16.02 4.71 -18.40
CA ASP A 44 -16.91 5.84 -18.74
C ASP A 44 -17.84 5.39 -19.87
N GLY A 45 -19.11 5.16 -19.53
CA GLY A 45 -20.18 5.09 -20.52
C GLY A 45 -20.54 6.50 -20.95
N ASP A 46 -20.20 6.86 -22.20
CA ASP A 46 -20.67 8.07 -22.85
C ASP A 46 -22.20 7.98 -23.03
N GLY A 47 -22.96 8.72 -22.25
CA GLY A 47 -24.40 8.92 -22.36
C GLY A 47 -24.71 10.40 -22.53
N GLU A 48 -25.15 10.77 -23.74
CA GLU A 48 -25.62 12.12 -24.12
C GLU A 48 -26.75 12.62 -23.21
N GLY A 49 -26.72 13.94 -22.98
CA GLY A 49 -27.55 14.65 -22.03
C GLY A 49 -29.08 14.57 -22.30
N ARG A 50 -29.80 14.60 -21.21
CA ARG A 50 -31.14 15.20 -21.07
C ARG A 50 -31.32 15.76 -19.67
N ASP A 51 -31.66 17.03 -19.61
CA ASP A 51 -32.11 17.73 -18.40
C ASP A 51 -33.33 17.02 -17.82
N VAL A 52 -33.26 16.64 -16.53
CA VAL A 52 -34.45 16.39 -15.71
C VAL A 52 -34.14 16.77 -14.25
N GLU A 53 -35.10 17.43 -13.68
CA GLU A 53 -35.20 18.13 -12.41
C GLU A 53 -34.91 17.25 -11.18
N ASP A 54 -34.55 17.95 -10.09
CA ASP A 54 -34.41 17.57 -8.70
C ASP A 54 -35.12 16.26 -8.26
N ALA A 55 -34.30 15.22 -7.96
CA ALA A 55 -34.70 14.15 -7.07
C ALA A 55 -33.50 13.70 -6.25
N ALA A 56 -33.71 13.60 -4.95
CA ALA A 56 -32.78 13.23 -3.91
C ALA A 56 -31.87 12.05 -4.32
N ILE A 57 -30.57 12.31 -4.50
CA ILE A 57 -29.58 11.25 -4.74
C ILE A 57 -29.17 10.69 -3.39
N ALA A 58 -29.64 9.47 -3.11
CA ALA A 58 -29.20 8.64 -2.01
C ALA A 58 -27.75 8.13 -2.25
N ASP A 59 -27.01 8.17 -1.26
CA ASP A 59 -25.80 7.61 -0.69
C ASP A 59 -25.22 6.30 -1.34
N GLU A 60 -24.97 6.26 -2.64
CA GLU A 60 -24.29 5.10 -3.27
C GLU A 60 -22.78 5.27 -3.48
N SER A 61 -22.20 6.46 -3.24
CA SER A 61 -20.78 6.72 -3.48
C SER A 61 -19.85 6.31 -2.33
N SER A 62 -20.37 5.96 -1.14
CA SER A 62 -19.54 5.61 0.02
C SER A 62 -19.08 4.15 0.04
N ASP A 63 -19.81 3.25 -0.60
CA ASP A 63 -19.53 1.81 -0.53
C ASP A 63 -18.42 1.36 -1.50
N ALA A 64 -18.31 1.97 -2.67
CA ALA A 64 -17.26 1.65 -3.64
C ALA A 64 -15.84 2.03 -3.16
N VAL A 65 -15.72 3.16 -2.42
CA VAL A 65 -14.43 3.58 -1.83
C VAL A 65 -14.02 2.68 -0.66
N SER A 66 -14.99 2.06 0.03
CA SER A 66 -14.72 1.19 1.17
C SER A 66 -14.24 -0.20 0.76
N THR A 67 -14.69 -0.73 -0.38
CA THR A 67 -14.28 -2.03 -0.91
C THR A 67 -12.83 -2.00 -1.42
N PHE A 68 -12.43 -0.96 -2.16
CA PHE A 68 -11.06 -0.83 -2.67
C PHE A 68 -10.01 -0.80 -1.54
N ALA A 69 -10.24 -0.01 -0.48
CA ALA A 69 -9.32 0.03 0.66
C ALA A 69 -9.28 -1.29 1.44
N ALA A 70 -10.41 -2.03 1.49
CA ALA A 70 -10.47 -3.33 2.15
C ALA A 70 -9.76 -4.41 1.33
N ASP A 71 -9.92 -4.41 0.01
CA ASP A 71 -9.30 -5.39 -0.88
C ASP A 71 -7.80 -5.13 -1.05
N PHE A 72 -7.37 -3.87 -1.15
CA PHE A 72 -5.96 -3.50 -1.27
C PHE A 72 -5.15 -3.76 0.00
N TYR A 73 -5.76 -3.63 1.18
CA TYR A 73 -5.08 -3.84 2.48
C TYR A 73 -5.57 -5.06 3.24
N GLY A 74 -6.65 -5.71 2.80
CA GLY A 74 -7.22 -6.91 3.43
C GLY A 74 -6.44 -8.19 3.16
N SER A 75 -5.65 -8.23 2.09
CA SER A 75 -4.87 -9.41 1.69
C SER A 75 -3.41 -9.41 2.17
N GLY A 76 -2.94 -8.37 2.90
CA GLY A 76 -1.53 -8.19 2.80
C GLY A 76 -0.68 -8.11 4.03
N THR A 77 -1.06 -7.61 5.14
CA THR A 77 -0.11 -7.55 6.26
C THR A 77 -0.63 -8.41 7.40
N ASP A 78 -0.11 -9.63 7.49
CA ASP A 78 -0.31 -10.45 8.68
C ASP A 78 0.48 -9.85 9.86
N TRP A 79 -0.14 -8.89 10.51
CA TRP A 79 0.38 -8.23 11.71
C TRP A 79 0.45 -9.19 12.91
N SER A 80 -0.11 -10.40 12.81
CA SER A 80 -0.02 -11.43 13.84
C SER A 80 1.42 -11.90 14.04
N SER A 81 2.25 -11.85 13.00
CA SER A 81 3.67 -12.19 13.09
C SER A 81 4.51 -11.19 13.92
N LEU A 82 4.05 -9.94 14.06
CA LEU A 82 4.73 -8.94 14.90
C LEU A 82 4.38 -9.07 16.40
N VAL A 83 3.26 -9.73 16.71
CA VAL A 83 2.80 -9.97 18.09
C VAL A 83 3.39 -11.27 18.64
N ALA A 84 3.72 -12.25 17.78
CA ALA A 84 4.23 -13.56 18.17
C ALA A 84 5.67 -13.52 18.77
N ALA A 85 6.41 -12.43 18.58
CA ALA A 85 7.75 -12.29 19.14
C ALA A 85 7.79 -12.03 20.67
N GLU A 86 6.65 -11.70 21.28
CA GLU A 86 6.53 -11.48 22.74
C GLU A 86 5.97 -12.67 23.53
N GLU A 87 5.51 -13.77 22.87
CA GLU A 87 4.86 -14.91 23.54
C GLU A 87 5.62 -16.24 23.42
N GLU A 88 6.85 -16.29 22.97
CA GLU A 88 7.67 -17.52 23.02
C GLU A 88 8.13 -17.88 24.46
N GLY A 89 7.19 -18.11 25.33
CA GLY A 89 7.41 -18.59 26.69
C GLY A 89 6.37 -19.59 27.20
N ARG A 90 5.38 -20.04 26.40
CA ARG A 90 4.41 -21.05 26.84
C ARG A 90 3.85 -21.94 25.72
N LYS A 91 4.37 -23.17 25.70
CA LYS A 91 3.78 -24.48 25.32
C LYS A 91 2.78 -24.55 24.17
N GLU A 92 3.21 -25.32 23.15
CA GLU A 92 2.40 -25.88 22.06
C GLU A 92 1.10 -26.54 22.48
N LYS A 93 -0.03 -26.12 21.83
CA LYS A 93 -1.17 -27.00 21.55
C LYS A 93 -1.73 -26.69 20.17
N LYS A 94 -1.79 -27.75 19.33
CA LYS A 94 -2.42 -27.78 18.02
C LYS A 94 -3.88 -27.33 18.11
N GLY A 95 -4.29 -26.34 17.30
CA GLY A 95 -5.67 -25.94 17.13
C GLY A 95 -5.83 -25.09 15.88
N GLY A 96 -6.86 -25.41 15.07
CA GLY A 96 -7.10 -24.88 13.72
C GLY A 96 -7.20 -23.36 13.64
N LEU A 97 -6.97 -22.85 12.44
CA LEU A 97 -7.09 -21.44 12.05
C LEU A 97 -8.48 -20.89 12.42
N VAL A 98 -8.56 -20.14 13.52
CA VAL A 98 -9.73 -19.34 13.87
C VAL A 98 -9.46 -17.93 13.35
N GLN A 99 -10.30 -17.49 12.40
CA GLN A 99 -10.29 -16.12 11.90
C GLN A 99 -10.61 -15.15 13.07
N ARG A 100 -9.60 -14.44 13.56
CA ARG A 100 -9.77 -13.46 14.63
C ARG A 100 -10.43 -12.20 14.08
N SER A 101 -11.41 -11.66 14.81
CA SER A 101 -12.03 -10.38 14.43
C SER A 101 -11.01 -9.24 14.46
N LEU A 102 -11.20 -8.21 13.63
CA LEU A 102 -10.34 -7.03 13.59
C LEU A 102 -10.13 -6.39 14.98
N LEU A 103 -11.15 -6.43 15.84
CA LEU A 103 -11.07 -5.94 17.21
C LEU A 103 -10.08 -6.73 18.08
N GLN A 104 -9.99 -8.05 17.88
CA GLN A 104 -9.01 -8.90 18.57
C GLN A 104 -7.59 -8.71 18.06
N MET A 105 -7.41 -8.50 16.74
CA MET A 105 -6.10 -8.21 16.16
C MET A 105 -5.50 -6.90 16.66
N TRP A 106 -6.33 -5.93 17.04
CA TRP A 106 -5.89 -4.61 17.51
C TRP A 106 -5.84 -4.47 19.02
N GLY A 107 -6.01 -5.60 19.76
CA GLY A 107 -6.02 -5.58 21.23
C GLY A 107 -7.24 -4.92 21.87
N ILE A 108 -8.32 -4.71 21.10
CA ILE A 108 -9.57 -4.11 21.57
C ILE A 108 -10.43 -5.24 22.11
N LYS A 109 -10.66 -5.29 23.43
CA LYS A 109 -11.53 -6.29 24.07
C LYS A 109 -12.99 -5.94 23.80
N LYS A 110 -13.80 -6.91 23.34
CA LYS A 110 -15.26 -6.76 23.28
C LYS A 110 -15.82 -6.54 24.69
N PRO A 111 -16.87 -5.71 24.86
CA PRO A 111 -17.63 -5.65 26.10
C PRO A 111 -18.19 -7.05 26.40
N LYS A 112 -18.12 -7.47 27.67
CA LYS A 112 -18.82 -8.68 28.12
C LYS A 112 -20.32 -8.38 28.09
N GLU A 113 -21.06 -9.13 27.30
CA GLU A 113 -22.51 -9.22 27.41
C GLU A 113 -22.82 -9.83 28.78
N TYR A 114 -23.55 -9.09 29.61
CA TYR A 114 -24.15 -9.63 30.85
C TYR A 114 -25.37 -10.44 30.40
N GLU A 115 -25.26 -11.77 30.46
CA GLU A 115 -26.44 -12.65 30.47
C GLU A 115 -27.17 -12.48 31.78
N GLU A 116 -28.40 -12.00 31.72
CA GLU A 116 -29.34 -12.06 32.86
C GLU A 116 -29.71 -13.52 33.14
N GLY A 117 -29.41 -13.97 34.32
CA GLY A 117 -29.67 -15.32 34.74
C GLY A 117 -31.17 -15.58 34.98
N SER A 118 -31.65 -16.68 34.44
CA SER A 118 -32.81 -17.38 35.00
C SER A 118 -32.39 -18.77 35.46
N GLY A 119 -32.59 -19.01 36.73
CA GLY A 119 -32.18 -20.23 37.43
C GLY A 119 -33.01 -21.47 37.03
N GLY A 120 -32.41 -22.63 37.20
CA GLY A 120 -33.09 -23.93 37.03
C GLY A 120 -32.14 -25.09 37.31
N MET A 121 -32.28 -25.66 38.48
CA MET A 121 -31.70 -26.84 39.11
C MET A 121 -31.21 -27.99 38.19
N ALA A 122 -30.06 -28.54 38.59
CA ALA A 122 -29.62 -29.92 38.26
C ALA A 122 -30.54 -30.98 38.98
N PRO A 123 -30.51 -32.27 38.68
CA PRO A 123 -29.35 -33.12 38.93
C PRO A 123 -29.14 -34.35 38.02
N ASN A 124 -27.92 -34.73 37.91
CA ASN A 124 -27.30 -36.04 38.24
C ASN A 124 -27.57 -37.34 37.44
N LEU A 125 -26.46 -38.04 37.14
CA LEU A 125 -26.19 -39.49 37.10
C LEU A 125 -26.42 -40.24 35.78
N GLY A 126 -25.32 -40.96 35.40
CA GLY A 126 -25.44 -42.29 34.88
C GLY A 126 -24.49 -42.74 33.75
N ARG A 127 -23.34 -43.08 34.08
CA ARG A 127 -22.44 -44.20 33.68
C ARG A 127 -23.01 -45.34 32.81
N LYS A 128 -22.12 -45.83 31.95
CA LYS A 128 -21.85 -47.23 31.49
C LYS A 128 -22.14 -47.49 30.01
N ARG A 129 -21.08 -47.76 29.24
CA ARG A 129 -20.42 -49.06 28.89
C ARG A 129 -21.19 -50.02 27.99
N ARG A 130 -20.53 -50.33 26.88
CA ARG A 130 -20.24 -51.65 26.29
C ARG A 130 -21.02 -52.16 25.08
N ARG A 131 -20.24 -52.44 24.05
CA ARG A 131 -20.05 -53.67 23.24
C ARG A 131 -21.03 -54.06 22.15
N SER A 132 -20.47 -54.13 20.95
CA SER A 132 -20.23 -55.32 20.06
C SER A 132 -21.52 -55.89 19.40
N ALA A 133 -21.59 -56.17 18.15
CA ALA A 133 -20.82 -56.99 17.26
C ALA A 133 -21.66 -57.26 15.97
N MET A 134 -20.92 -57.48 14.92
CA MET A 134 -21.20 -58.40 13.77
C MET A 134 -22.35 -58.16 12.80
N GLY A 135 -21.95 -58.04 11.53
CA GLY A 135 -22.43 -58.96 10.49
C GLY A 135 -22.91 -58.30 9.20
N GLY A 136 -22.28 -58.62 8.09
CA GLY A 136 -22.92 -58.59 6.78
C GLY A 136 -22.15 -57.84 5.69
N GLU A 137 -21.42 -58.60 4.91
CA GLU A 137 -20.82 -58.25 3.64
C GLU A 137 -21.89 -57.84 2.61
N GLU A 138 -21.61 -56.76 1.86
CA GLU A 138 -21.92 -56.72 0.43
C GLU A 138 -20.96 -55.76 -0.29
N HIS A 139 -20.18 -56.36 -1.17
CA HIS A 139 -19.25 -55.77 -2.12
C HIS A 139 -20.03 -55.01 -3.18
N VAL A 140 -19.84 -53.69 -3.30
CA VAL A 140 -20.09 -52.95 -4.53
C VAL A 140 -18.93 -52.04 -4.81
N ASP A 141 -18.22 -52.38 -5.89
CA ASP A 141 -17.12 -51.60 -6.48
C ASP A 141 -17.51 -50.15 -6.70
N ARG A 142 -16.95 -49.23 -5.92
CA ARG A 142 -16.85 -47.81 -6.28
C ARG A 142 -15.44 -47.52 -6.74
N VAL A 143 -15.29 -47.59 -8.06
CA VAL A 143 -14.13 -47.10 -8.80
C VAL A 143 -13.68 -45.72 -8.29
N ASP A 144 -12.46 -45.71 -7.83
CA ASP A 144 -11.71 -44.58 -7.29
C ASP A 144 -11.49 -43.50 -8.38
N ARG A 145 -12.33 -42.45 -8.41
CA ARG A 145 -12.14 -41.24 -9.21
C ARG A 145 -11.32 -40.22 -8.43
N ARG A 146 -10.20 -40.61 -7.85
CA ARG A 146 -9.19 -39.74 -7.30
C ARG A 146 -7.92 -39.75 -8.16
N LYS A 147 -8.04 -39.37 -9.43
CA LYS A 147 -6.83 -39.01 -10.24
C LYS A 147 -7.18 -37.78 -11.05
N GLY A 148 -6.55 -36.65 -10.73
CA GLY A 148 -6.57 -35.45 -11.58
C GLY A 148 -6.62 -34.11 -10.86
N GLN A 149 -6.20 -34.01 -9.60
CA GLN A 149 -5.68 -32.72 -9.14
C GLN A 149 -4.20 -32.70 -9.50
N GLU A 150 -3.91 -32.40 -10.76
CA GLU A 150 -2.60 -31.89 -11.16
C GLU A 150 -2.32 -30.67 -10.27
N MET A 151 -1.28 -30.81 -9.42
CA MET A 151 -0.68 -29.65 -8.79
C MET A 151 -0.29 -28.71 -9.94
N LYS A 152 -1.04 -27.59 -10.09
CA LYS A 152 -0.59 -26.48 -10.92
C LYS A 152 0.78 -26.11 -10.35
N LEU A 153 1.85 -26.59 -10.99
CA LEU A 153 3.18 -26.08 -10.74
C LEU A 153 3.08 -24.56 -10.96
N ASN A 154 3.21 -23.80 -9.88
CA ASN A 154 3.34 -22.36 -9.95
C ASN A 154 4.56 -22.07 -10.83
N ARG A 155 4.33 -21.76 -12.12
CA ARG A 155 5.38 -21.28 -12.99
C ARG A 155 5.98 -20.04 -12.34
N PRO A 156 7.30 -19.93 -12.22
CA PRO A 156 7.91 -18.73 -11.67
C PRO A 156 7.43 -17.53 -12.48
N ARG A 157 6.90 -16.50 -11.80
CA ARG A 157 6.45 -15.26 -12.44
C ARG A 157 7.65 -14.59 -13.11
N VAL A 158 7.53 -14.20 -14.36
CA VAL A 158 8.57 -13.49 -15.08
C VAL A 158 8.58 -12.03 -14.63
N CYS A 159 9.75 -11.52 -14.23
CA CYS A 159 9.90 -10.11 -13.87
C CYS A 159 9.65 -9.20 -15.08
N PRO A 160 8.66 -8.29 -15.04
CA PRO A 160 8.35 -7.43 -16.17
C PRO A 160 9.47 -6.41 -16.43
N PHE A 161 9.55 -5.96 -17.68
CA PHE A 161 10.64 -5.08 -18.14
C PHE A 161 10.67 -3.73 -17.40
N TYR A 162 9.51 -3.19 -17.01
CA TYR A 162 9.42 -1.90 -16.31
C TYR A 162 9.92 -1.94 -14.86
N LYS A 163 10.24 -3.12 -14.34
CA LYS A 163 10.93 -3.30 -13.04
C LYS A 163 12.44 -3.56 -13.20
N LYS A 164 12.94 -3.67 -14.45
CA LYS A 164 14.36 -3.85 -14.75
C LYS A 164 14.98 -2.54 -15.21
N ILE A 165 16.23 -2.27 -14.83
CA ILE A 165 16.98 -1.10 -15.29
C ILE A 165 17.90 -1.55 -16.43
N PRO A 166 17.61 -1.20 -17.71
CA PRO A 166 18.33 -1.72 -18.87
C PRO A 166 19.81 -1.37 -18.86
N GLY A 167 20.66 -2.32 -19.25
CA GLY A 167 22.11 -2.14 -19.25
C GLY A 167 22.74 -2.17 -17.87
N THR A 168 21.99 -2.57 -16.85
CA THR A 168 22.48 -2.79 -15.49
C THR A 168 22.01 -4.14 -14.97
N PRO A 169 22.65 -4.72 -13.96
CA PRO A 169 22.18 -5.92 -13.28
C PRO A 169 21.18 -5.61 -12.15
N PHE A 170 20.30 -4.60 -12.33
CA PHE A 170 19.44 -4.11 -11.27
C PHE A 170 17.94 -4.19 -11.59
N THR A 171 17.16 -4.37 -10.52
CA THR A 171 15.70 -4.28 -10.55
C THR A 171 15.21 -3.37 -9.44
N VAL A 172 14.01 -2.78 -9.62
CA VAL A 172 13.34 -1.93 -8.62
C VAL A 172 12.00 -2.55 -8.27
N ASP A 173 11.73 -2.71 -6.97
CA ASP A 173 10.48 -3.23 -6.39
C ASP A 173 10.02 -4.58 -6.99
N ALA A 174 10.98 -5.47 -7.29
CA ALA A 174 10.78 -6.71 -8.03
C ALA A 174 10.84 -7.98 -7.14
N PHE A 175 10.53 -7.87 -5.85
CA PHE A 175 10.77 -8.95 -4.88
C PHE A 175 9.81 -10.14 -5.04
N ARG A 176 8.61 -9.95 -5.61
CA ARG A 176 7.62 -11.01 -5.85
C ARG A 176 8.07 -12.05 -6.89
N TYR A 177 9.11 -11.71 -7.66
CA TYR A 177 9.63 -12.56 -8.72
C TYR A 177 10.76 -13.50 -8.25
N GLY A 178 11.16 -13.39 -6.98
CA GLY A 178 12.22 -14.22 -6.39
C GLY A 178 13.58 -13.96 -7.03
N GLN A 179 14.29 -15.03 -7.39
CA GLN A 179 15.56 -14.92 -8.08
C GLN A 179 15.34 -14.56 -9.55
N ILE A 180 15.91 -13.44 -9.98
CA ILE A 180 15.82 -12.93 -11.37
C ILE A 180 17.18 -13.16 -12.02
N GLU A 181 17.19 -13.85 -13.15
CA GLU A 181 18.41 -14.15 -13.91
C GLU A 181 19.14 -12.85 -14.30
N GLY A 182 20.46 -12.82 -14.04
CA GLY A 182 21.31 -11.67 -14.30
C GLY A 182 21.14 -10.50 -13.33
N CYS A 183 20.28 -10.61 -12.32
CA CYS A 183 20.09 -9.57 -11.31
C CYS A 183 21.10 -9.76 -10.18
N LEU A 184 21.95 -8.76 -9.95
CA LEU A 184 22.92 -8.70 -8.86
C LEU A 184 22.48 -7.78 -7.73
N GLY A 185 21.46 -6.92 -7.94
CA GLY A 185 20.98 -6.00 -6.92
C GLY A 185 19.51 -5.65 -7.07
N TYR A 186 18.81 -5.67 -5.95
CA TYR A 186 17.38 -5.37 -5.84
C TYR A 186 17.22 -4.05 -5.11
N PHE A 187 16.64 -3.05 -5.76
CA PHE A 187 16.33 -1.77 -5.12
C PHE A 187 14.91 -1.78 -4.58
N LEU A 188 14.71 -1.29 -3.36
CA LEU A 188 13.41 -1.03 -2.76
C LEU A 188 13.21 0.47 -2.62
N SER A 189 12.22 1.01 -3.34
CA SER A 189 11.92 2.44 -3.35
C SER A 189 11.39 2.91 -1.98
N HIS A 190 10.48 2.15 -1.34
CA HIS A 190 9.90 2.48 -0.04
C HIS A 190 9.22 1.27 0.63
N PHE A 191 8.83 1.44 1.91
CA PHE A 191 8.28 0.36 2.71
C PHE A 191 6.74 0.30 2.66
N HIS A 192 6.14 0.16 1.45
CA HIS A 192 4.75 -0.22 1.26
C HIS A 192 4.65 -1.64 0.70
N HIS A 193 3.54 -2.34 1.02
CA HIS A 193 3.40 -3.78 0.76
C HIS A 193 3.48 -4.16 -0.72
N ASP A 194 2.90 -3.37 -1.59
CA ASP A 194 2.91 -3.54 -3.05
C ASP A 194 4.34 -3.43 -3.63
N HIS A 195 5.26 -2.74 -2.96
CA HIS A 195 6.67 -2.60 -3.36
C HIS A 195 7.57 -3.66 -2.71
N TYR A 196 7.43 -3.91 -1.39
CA TYR A 196 8.24 -4.95 -0.73
C TYR A 196 7.64 -6.36 -0.81
N GLY A 197 6.47 -6.55 -1.42
CA GLY A 197 5.81 -7.86 -1.54
C GLY A 197 6.78 -8.92 -2.07
N GLY A 198 6.85 -10.08 -1.41
CA GLY A 198 7.83 -11.13 -1.66
C GLY A 198 9.02 -11.12 -0.69
N LEU A 199 9.31 -10.01 -0.01
CA LEU A 199 10.32 -9.99 1.05
C LEU A 199 9.82 -10.67 2.32
N SER A 200 10.70 -11.42 2.94
CA SER A 200 10.48 -12.08 4.23
C SER A 200 11.82 -12.46 4.86
N LYS A 201 11.80 -13.04 6.05
CA LYS A 201 12.99 -13.64 6.69
C LYS A 201 13.71 -14.70 5.84
N ARG A 202 13.05 -15.21 4.79
CA ARG A 202 13.61 -16.22 3.87
C ARG A 202 14.31 -15.64 2.65
N TRP A 203 14.37 -14.32 2.52
CA TRP A 203 15.01 -13.68 1.38
C TRP A 203 16.50 -14.06 1.29
N SER A 204 16.93 -14.55 0.12
CA SER A 204 18.31 -15.01 -0.14
C SER A 204 18.76 -14.77 -1.59
N HIS A 205 18.02 -13.94 -2.37
CA HIS A 205 18.24 -13.81 -3.81
C HIS A 205 19.25 -12.70 -4.19
N GLY A 206 19.76 -11.95 -3.22
CA GLY A 206 20.75 -10.90 -3.44
C GLY A 206 20.59 -9.71 -2.52
N PRO A 207 21.50 -8.72 -2.62
CA PRO A 207 21.48 -7.50 -1.82
C PRO A 207 20.26 -6.65 -2.12
N ILE A 208 19.72 -6.00 -1.08
CA ILE A 208 18.58 -5.09 -1.12
C ILE A 208 19.09 -3.69 -0.82
N TYR A 209 19.11 -2.83 -1.80
CA TYR A 209 19.50 -1.43 -1.67
C TYR A 209 18.25 -0.59 -1.39
N CYS A 210 18.27 0.20 -0.33
CA CYS A 210 17.15 1.05 0.07
C CYS A 210 17.62 2.16 1.01
N SER A 211 16.78 3.16 1.31
CA SER A 211 17.12 4.19 2.29
C SER A 211 17.35 3.61 3.69
N SER A 212 18.13 4.29 4.51
CA SER A 212 18.44 3.88 5.89
C SER A 212 17.20 3.65 6.74
N LEU A 213 16.12 4.43 6.55
CA LEU A 213 14.87 4.21 7.25
C LEU A 213 14.16 2.94 6.76
N THR A 214 14.05 2.75 5.45
CA THR A 214 13.46 1.54 4.85
C THR A 214 14.22 0.28 5.30
N ALA A 215 15.55 0.34 5.39
CA ALA A 215 16.38 -0.75 5.91
C ALA A 215 16.04 -1.13 7.36
N ARG A 216 15.82 -0.13 8.24
CA ARG A 216 15.37 -0.38 9.62
C ARG A 216 14.00 -1.07 9.65
N LEU A 217 13.07 -0.64 8.80
CA LEU A 217 11.74 -1.23 8.72
C LEU A 217 11.77 -2.67 8.18
N LEU A 218 12.58 -2.97 7.17
CA LEU A 218 12.80 -4.34 6.66
C LEU A 218 13.27 -5.29 7.76
N LYS A 219 14.26 -4.86 8.53
CA LYS A 219 14.80 -5.65 9.64
C LYS A 219 13.77 -5.84 10.76
N MET A 220 13.11 -4.76 11.15
CA MET A 220 12.20 -4.74 12.29
C MET A 220 10.87 -5.45 12.01
N CYS A 221 10.27 -5.21 10.84
CA CYS A 221 8.91 -5.65 10.52
C CYS A 221 8.89 -6.98 9.77
N LEU A 222 9.86 -7.25 8.89
CA LEU A 222 9.89 -8.45 8.05
C LEU A 222 10.99 -9.44 8.47
N SER A 223 11.82 -9.08 9.46
CA SER A 223 12.96 -9.88 9.91
C SER A 223 13.89 -10.33 8.77
N VAL A 224 14.03 -9.52 7.74
CA VAL A 224 14.95 -9.77 6.63
C VAL A 224 16.38 -9.85 7.19
N ASN A 225 17.14 -10.86 6.73
CA ASN A 225 18.51 -11.04 7.18
C ASN A 225 19.36 -9.81 6.82
N SER A 226 20.01 -9.22 7.84
CA SER A 226 20.81 -8.00 7.70
C SER A 226 21.98 -8.14 6.71
N LEU A 227 22.43 -9.35 6.39
CA LEU A 227 23.46 -9.59 5.36
C LEU A 227 23.02 -9.20 3.96
N TYR A 228 21.71 -9.15 3.69
CA TYR A 228 21.17 -8.73 2.40
C TYR A 228 20.75 -7.27 2.40
N ILE A 229 20.66 -6.58 3.52
CA ILE A 229 20.20 -5.20 3.60
C ILE A 229 21.38 -4.25 3.44
N CYS A 230 21.38 -3.48 2.38
CA CYS A 230 22.40 -2.49 2.03
C CYS A 230 21.79 -1.07 2.09
N PRO A 231 21.82 -0.41 3.26
CA PRO A 231 21.28 0.94 3.38
C PRO A 231 22.14 1.95 2.62
N LEU A 232 21.47 2.85 1.89
CA LEU A 232 22.08 3.98 1.20
C LEU A 232 21.55 5.28 1.83
N GLU A 233 22.45 6.22 2.10
CA GLU A 233 22.06 7.55 2.55
C GLU A 233 21.52 8.36 1.36
N LEU A 234 20.53 9.21 1.62
CA LEU A 234 19.99 10.10 0.61
C LEU A 234 21.09 11.13 0.19
N ASP A 235 20.98 11.61 -1.02
CA ASP A 235 21.85 12.62 -1.62
C ASP A 235 23.35 12.23 -1.70
N THR A 236 23.63 10.93 -1.53
CA THR A 236 24.99 10.38 -1.60
C THR A 236 25.12 9.47 -2.82
N GLU A 237 26.15 9.69 -3.64
CA GLU A 237 26.43 8.86 -4.80
C GLU A 237 27.25 7.63 -4.38
N TYR A 238 26.77 6.45 -4.78
CA TYR A 238 27.43 5.16 -4.58
C TYR A 238 27.81 4.52 -5.92
N ASP A 239 28.95 3.86 -5.99
CA ASP A 239 29.32 3.01 -7.12
C ASP A 239 28.91 1.57 -6.79
N ILE A 240 27.96 1.04 -7.54
CA ILE A 240 27.44 -0.30 -7.36
C ILE A 240 27.53 -1.02 -8.71
N GLU A 241 28.34 -2.07 -8.81
CA GLU A 241 28.55 -2.83 -10.04
C GLU A 241 28.88 -1.92 -11.25
N GLY A 242 29.65 -0.85 -11.03
CA GLY A 242 30.06 0.11 -12.08
C GLY A 242 28.97 1.09 -12.49
N VAL A 243 27.84 1.13 -11.78
CA VAL A 243 26.77 2.11 -11.97
C VAL A 243 26.77 3.09 -10.80
N LYS A 244 26.74 4.40 -11.10
CA LYS A 244 26.58 5.43 -10.07
C LYS A 244 25.12 5.55 -9.69
N VAL A 245 24.82 5.34 -8.40
CA VAL A 245 23.46 5.35 -7.87
C VAL A 245 23.34 6.40 -6.79
N THR A 246 22.29 7.23 -6.88
CA THR A 246 21.94 8.22 -5.84
C THR A 246 20.46 8.11 -5.52
N MET A 247 20.14 8.04 -4.23
CA MET A 247 18.75 8.10 -3.74
C MET A 247 18.40 9.51 -3.30
N LEU A 248 17.24 10.02 -3.73
CA LEU A 248 16.71 11.33 -3.36
C LEU A 248 15.38 11.13 -2.61
N ASP A 249 15.01 12.07 -1.74
CA ASP A 249 13.70 12.02 -1.06
C ASP A 249 12.55 12.04 -2.07
N ALA A 250 11.62 11.10 -1.97
CA ALA A 250 10.47 10.98 -2.87
C ALA A 250 9.27 11.84 -2.47
N ASN A 251 9.30 12.50 -1.30
CA ASN A 251 8.16 13.26 -0.75
C ASN A 251 6.85 12.43 -0.69
N HIS A 252 6.98 11.11 -0.49
CA HIS A 252 5.87 10.16 -0.39
C HIS A 252 5.63 9.77 1.07
N CYS A 253 6.18 8.68 1.53
CA CYS A 253 6.14 8.27 2.94
C CYS A 253 7.56 8.32 3.56
N PRO A 254 7.70 8.21 4.88
CA PRO A 254 9.02 8.20 5.51
C PRO A 254 9.96 7.14 4.94
N GLY A 255 11.12 7.56 4.46
CA GLY A 255 12.14 6.70 3.86
C GLY A 255 11.92 6.36 2.38
N ALA A 256 10.88 6.89 1.74
CA ALA A 256 10.67 6.72 0.30
C ALA A 256 11.73 7.47 -0.52
N ALA A 257 12.22 6.82 -1.58
CA ALA A 257 13.29 7.35 -2.39
C ALA A 257 13.01 7.28 -3.90
N VAL A 258 13.32 8.37 -4.58
CA VAL A 258 13.54 8.41 -6.03
C VAL A 258 14.97 7.94 -6.27
N ILE A 259 15.20 7.08 -7.27
CA ILE A 259 16.50 6.45 -7.51
C ILE A 259 17.05 6.92 -8.86
N HIS A 260 18.19 7.58 -8.83
CA HIS A 260 18.92 8.01 -10.01
C HIS A 260 20.05 7.02 -10.30
N PHE A 261 20.11 6.50 -11.52
CA PHE A 261 21.16 5.63 -12.03
C PHE A 261 21.92 6.36 -13.14
N ARG A 262 23.23 6.38 -13.06
CA ARG A 262 24.12 6.90 -14.12
C ARG A 262 25.09 5.79 -14.52
N LEU A 263 24.94 5.34 -15.77
CA LEU A 263 25.72 4.27 -16.35
C LEU A 263 27.11 4.77 -16.79
N SER A 264 28.03 3.84 -16.99
CA SER A 264 29.38 4.13 -17.47
C SER A 264 29.43 4.76 -18.87
N ASP A 265 28.42 4.49 -19.71
CA ASP A 265 28.27 5.09 -21.05
C ASP A 265 27.63 6.49 -21.04
N GLY A 266 27.35 7.03 -19.84
CA GLY A 266 26.78 8.35 -19.64
C GLY A 266 25.25 8.40 -19.67
N ARG A 267 24.54 7.31 -19.98
CA ARG A 267 23.08 7.26 -19.90
C ARG A 267 22.62 7.36 -18.44
N THR A 268 21.49 8.05 -18.25
CA THR A 268 20.91 8.28 -16.93
C THR A 268 19.46 7.82 -16.88
N TYR A 269 19.12 7.11 -15.83
CA TYR A 269 17.76 6.65 -15.58
C TYR A 269 17.28 7.18 -14.23
N LEU A 270 16.02 7.60 -14.18
CA LEU A 270 15.38 8.06 -12.95
C LEU A 270 14.14 7.19 -12.70
N HIS A 271 14.13 6.49 -11.59
CA HIS A 271 12.97 5.71 -11.13
C HIS A 271 12.34 6.41 -9.94
N THR A 272 11.09 6.91 -10.10
CA THR A 272 10.46 7.69 -9.05
C THR A 272 10.05 6.85 -7.84
N GLY A 273 9.87 5.52 -8.00
CA GLY A 273 9.03 4.80 -7.07
C GLY A 273 7.67 5.50 -7.00
N ASP A 274 7.01 5.42 -5.85
CA ASP A 274 5.89 6.29 -5.53
C ASP A 274 6.43 7.64 -5.04
N PHE A 275 5.91 8.75 -5.58
CA PHE A 275 6.46 10.06 -5.25
C PHE A 275 5.42 11.18 -5.37
N ARG A 276 5.67 12.28 -4.70
CA ARG A 276 4.97 13.53 -4.97
C ARG A 276 5.96 14.60 -5.39
N ALA A 277 5.93 14.98 -6.68
CA ALA A 277 6.77 16.02 -7.24
C ALA A 277 6.62 17.34 -6.45
N CYS A 278 7.73 17.93 -6.08
CA CYS A 278 7.76 19.16 -5.30
C CYS A 278 8.81 20.14 -5.84
N LYS A 279 8.80 21.36 -5.30
CA LYS A 279 9.74 22.41 -5.71
C LYS A 279 11.20 22.05 -5.38
N LEU A 280 11.43 21.38 -4.22
CA LEU A 280 12.78 20.98 -3.80
C LEU A 280 13.42 20.01 -4.81
N MET A 281 12.65 19.05 -5.33
CA MET A 281 13.16 18.14 -6.38
C MET A 281 13.62 18.91 -7.63
N ARG A 282 12.88 19.96 -8.02
CA ARG A 282 13.22 20.76 -9.21
C ARG A 282 14.44 21.68 -8.99
N SER A 283 14.81 21.95 -7.75
CA SER A 283 16.02 22.70 -7.42
C SER A 283 17.22 21.79 -7.09
N HIS A 284 17.04 20.47 -7.08
CA HIS A 284 18.10 19.53 -6.75
C HIS A 284 19.20 19.53 -7.83
N PRO A 285 20.49 19.71 -7.49
CA PRO A 285 21.58 19.84 -8.47
C PRO A 285 21.67 18.64 -9.42
N LEU A 286 21.44 17.42 -8.94
CA LEU A 286 21.48 16.22 -9.74
C LEU A 286 20.42 16.22 -10.86
N LEU A 287 19.21 16.71 -10.57
CA LEU A 287 18.11 16.78 -11.53
C LEU A 287 18.19 18.00 -12.45
N LEU A 288 18.85 19.07 -12.01
CA LEU A 288 19.12 20.26 -12.83
C LEU A 288 20.20 20.01 -13.87
N ASN A 289 21.26 19.29 -13.51
CA ASN A 289 22.51 19.24 -14.28
C ASN A 289 22.65 17.97 -15.14
N HIS A 290 21.77 16.99 -14.96
CA HIS A 290 21.83 15.74 -15.71
C HIS A 290 20.61 15.56 -16.59
N ARG A 291 20.85 15.24 -17.88
CA ARG A 291 19.79 14.84 -18.79
C ARG A 291 19.29 13.46 -18.38
N ILE A 292 17.98 13.29 -18.27
CA ILE A 292 17.36 11.98 -17.99
C ILE A 292 17.00 11.31 -19.33
N ASN A 293 17.63 10.16 -19.62
CA ASN A 293 17.30 9.40 -20.83
C ASN A 293 16.00 8.61 -20.63
N VAL A 294 15.83 7.93 -19.49
CA VAL A 294 14.60 7.20 -19.19
C VAL A 294 14.06 7.56 -17.81
N LEU A 295 12.79 7.95 -17.78
CA LEU A 295 12.05 8.22 -16.56
C LEU A 295 11.04 7.09 -16.33
N TYR A 296 11.21 6.30 -15.26
CA TYR A 296 10.20 5.40 -14.72
C TYR A 296 9.32 6.23 -13.79
N LEU A 297 8.07 6.44 -14.21
CA LEU A 297 7.20 7.45 -13.61
C LEU A 297 6.02 6.81 -12.87
N ASP A 298 5.84 7.19 -11.61
CA ASP A 298 4.58 6.95 -10.88
C ASP A 298 3.41 7.62 -11.60
N THR A 299 2.51 6.82 -12.13
CA THR A 299 1.35 7.26 -12.90
C THR A 299 0.03 7.05 -12.18
N THR A 300 0.05 6.90 -10.84
CA THR A 300 -1.13 6.65 -10.00
C THR A 300 -2.27 7.63 -10.29
N TYR A 301 -1.98 8.91 -10.39
CA TYR A 301 -2.96 9.95 -10.68
C TYR A 301 -2.73 10.68 -12.01
N LEU A 302 -2.23 9.97 -13.03
CA LEU A 302 -2.09 10.51 -14.37
C LEU A 302 -3.44 10.59 -15.09
N ASN A 303 -4.35 11.36 -14.51
CA ASN A 303 -5.68 11.66 -15.03
C ASN A 303 -6.03 13.12 -14.68
N PRO A 304 -6.48 13.95 -15.65
CA PRO A 304 -6.78 15.39 -15.44
C PRO A 304 -7.76 15.70 -14.32
N LYS A 305 -8.59 14.73 -13.93
CA LYS A 305 -9.52 14.89 -12.81
C LYS A 305 -8.83 15.08 -11.47
N TYR A 306 -7.58 14.60 -11.29
CA TYR A 306 -6.87 14.67 -10.02
C TYR A 306 -6.00 15.93 -9.93
N ARG A 307 -6.53 16.94 -9.22
CA ARG A 307 -5.87 18.22 -8.95
C ARG A 307 -5.88 18.46 -7.45
N PHE A 308 -4.90 17.89 -6.76
CA PHE A 308 -4.83 17.99 -5.31
C PHE A 308 -4.42 19.38 -4.84
N PRO A 309 -4.96 19.86 -3.71
CA PRO A 309 -4.41 21.01 -3.01
C PRO A 309 -3.01 20.69 -2.46
N PRO A 310 -2.21 21.70 -2.11
CA PRO A 310 -0.99 21.52 -1.34
C PRO A 310 -1.25 20.70 -0.07
N LYS A 311 -0.26 19.86 0.34
CA LYS A 311 -0.41 19.06 1.57
C LYS A 311 -0.63 19.94 2.79
N GLU A 312 0.06 21.06 2.82
CA GLU A 312 0.04 22.06 3.89
C GLU A 312 -1.38 22.61 4.07
N ASP A 313 -2.04 23.01 2.99
CA ASP A 313 -3.42 23.54 3.04
C ASP A 313 -4.40 22.52 3.61
N VAL A 314 -4.23 21.23 3.25
CA VAL A 314 -5.07 20.14 3.79
C VAL A 314 -4.79 19.93 5.27
N VAL A 315 -3.54 20.01 5.70
CA VAL A 315 -3.17 19.89 7.11
C VAL A 315 -3.76 21.06 7.92
N ASP A 316 -3.66 22.30 7.43
CA ASP A 316 -4.23 23.47 8.07
C ASP A 316 -5.75 23.38 8.18
N PHE A 317 -6.41 22.89 7.12
CA PHE A 317 -7.85 22.60 7.14
C PHE A 317 -8.22 21.59 8.23
N VAL A 318 -7.49 20.47 8.33
CA VAL A 318 -7.73 19.44 9.34
C VAL A 318 -7.56 20.00 10.75
N VAL A 319 -6.53 20.80 11.00
CA VAL A 319 -6.30 21.47 12.28
C VAL A 319 -7.44 22.45 12.59
N LYS A 320 -7.84 23.28 11.63
CA LYS A 320 -8.98 24.23 11.77
C LYS A 320 -10.29 23.52 12.15
N ILE A 321 -10.63 22.42 11.44
CA ILE A 321 -11.82 21.63 11.72
C ILE A 321 -11.75 21.00 13.11
N THR A 322 -10.59 20.51 13.52
CA THR A 322 -10.37 19.90 14.83
C THR A 322 -10.62 20.93 15.94
N HIS A 323 -10.02 22.11 15.88
CA HIS A 323 -10.25 23.18 16.85
C HIS A 323 -11.72 23.58 16.95
N ASN A 324 -12.36 23.77 15.80
CA ASN A 324 -13.79 24.15 15.74
C ASN A 324 -14.69 23.07 16.36
N CYS A 325 -14.38 21.80 16.15
CA CYS A 325 -15.12 20.68 16.72
C CYS A 325 -14.93 20.62 18.24
N LEU A 326 -13.69 20.67 18.73
CA LEU A 326 -13.37 20.57 20.15
C LEU A 326 -13.89 21.77 20.94
N LYS A 327 -13.92 22.98 20.37
CA LYS A 327 -14.54 24.15 20.97
C LYS A 327 -16.04 23.94 21.23
N LYS A 328 -16.76 23.25 20.31
CA LYS A 328 -18.19 22.96 20.44
C LYS A 328 -18.47 21.72 21.29
N ARG A 329 -17.59 20.72 21.21
CA ARG A 329 -17.74 19.41 21.87
C ARG A 329 -16.40 18.96 22.47
N PRO A 330 -16.03 19.45 23.67
CA PRO A 330 -14.71 19.18 24.27
C PRO A 330 -14.40 17.69 24.51
N ARG A 331 -15.46 16.86 24.69
CA ARG A 331 -15.31 15.42 24.88
C ARG A 331 -15.35 14.63 23.56
N THR A 332 -14.78 15.17 22.50
CA THR A 332 -14.65 14.48 21.21
C THR A 332 -13.28 13.82 21.11
N LEU A 333 -13.27 12.55 20.73
CA LEU A 333 -12.07 11.83 20.31
C LEU A 333 -11.74 12.22 18.87
N VAL A 334 -10.52 12.65 18.62
CA VAL A 334 -10.00 12.87 17.28
C VAL A 334 -9.31 11.61 16.78
N VAL A 335 -9.67 11.15 15.59
CA VAL A 335 -9.10 9.94 14.99
C VAL A 335 -8.53 10.28 13.62
N VAL A 336 -7.28 9.89 13.36
CA VAL A 336 -6.68 10.01 12.02
C VAL A 336 -6.41 8.61 11.46
N GLY A 337 -6.92 8.35 10.26
CA GLY A 337 -6.64 7.14 9.52
C GLY A 337 -5.25 7.19 8.88
N ALA A 338 -4.46 6.14 9.06
CA ALA A 338 -3.14 6.03 8.43
C ALA A 338 -2.85 4.60 8.00
N TYR A 339 -1.92 4.44 7.05
CA TYR A 339 -1.33 3.15 6.70
C TYR A 339 -0.29 2.73 7.73
N SER A 340 0.51 1.70 7.45
CA SER A 340 1.63 1.30 8.32
C SER A 340 2.60 2.46 8.53
N ILE A 341 2.94 3.15 7.48
CA ILE A 341 3.70 4.39 7.41
C ILE A 341 3.02 5.34 6.41
N GLY A 342 3.29 6.62 6.52
CA GLY A 342 2.63 7.69 5.76
C GLY A 342 1.51 8.38 6.54
N LYS A 343 1.19 9.60 6.14
CA LYS A 343 0.20 10.51 6.76
C LYS A 343 0.63 11.12 8.12
N GLU A 344 1.88 10.94 8.52
CA GLU A 344 2.40 11.39 9.81
C GLU A 344 2.18 12.89 10.04
N ASN A 345 2.39 13.71 9.02
CA ASN A 345 2.23 15.16 9.12
C ASN A 345 0.81 15.59 9.52
N VAL A 346 -0.22 14.79 9.18
CA VAL A 346 -1.61 15.13 9.52
C VAL A 346 -1.84 15.04 11.03
N TYR A 347 -1.48 13.91 11.65
CA TYR A 347 -1.71 13.74 13.09
C TYR A 347 -0.65 14.44 13.94
N LEU A 348 0.56 14.65 13.42
CA LEU A 348 1.60 15.42 14.08
C LEU A 348 1.19 16.90 14.20
N ALA A 349 0.66 17.50 13.13
CA ALA A 349 0.17 18.86 13.15
C ALA A 349 -1.00 19.07 14.14
N ILE A 350 -1.94 18.11 14.20
CA ILE A 350 -3.02 18.14 15.20
C ILE A 350 -2.43 18.09 16.61
N SER A 351 -1.49 17.16 16.84
CA SER A 351 -0.84 16.99 18.15
C SER A 351 -0.08 18.24 18.59
N GLN A 352 0.64 18.86 17.66
CA GLN A 352 1.39 20.10 17.91
C GLN A 352 0.45 21.26 18.22
N SER A 353 -0.61 21.45 17.43
CA SER A 353 -1.54 22.55 17.55
C SER A 353 -2.43 22.48 18.80
N LEU A 354 -2.71 21.27 19.30
CA LEU A 354 -3.51 21.03 20.50
C LEU A 354 -2.67 20.75 21.75
N GLU A 355 -1.34 20.61 21.59
CA GLU A 355 -0.40 20.19 22.65
C GLU A 355 -0.79 18.87 23.32
N VAL A 356 -1.34 17.91 22.54
CA VAL A 356 -1.82 16.63 23.05
C VAL A 356 -0.93 15.48 22.56
N PRO A 357 -0.80 14.39 23.36
CA PRO A 357 -0.08 13.20 22.92
C PRO A 357 -0.84 12.49 21.79
N ILE A 358 -0.11 11.68 21.02
CA ILE A 358 -0.64 10.82 19.97
C ILE A 358 -0.70 9.39 20.48
N TYR A 359 -1.90 8.81 20.53
CA TYR A 359 -2.05 7.39 20.82
C TYR A 359 -1.94 6.57 19.54
N ALA A 360 -1.06 5.60 19.58
CA ALA A 360 -0.96 4.52 18.60
C ALA A 360 -0.78 3.18 19.34
N ASN A 361 -1.27 2.08 18.76
CA ASN A 361 -1.04 0.76 19.35
C ASN A 361 0.46 0.43 19.41
N ALA A 362 0.85 -0.60 20.16
CA ALA A 362 2.25 -0.94 20.42
C ALA A 362 3.04 -1.17 19.12
N SER A 363 2.49 -1.91 18.16
CA SER A 363 3.15 -2.21 16.88
C SER A 363 3.40 -0.94 16.06
N ARG A 364 2.37 -0.08 15.89
CA ARG A 364 2.52 1.20 15.18
C ARG A 364 3.46 2.14 15.90
N ARG A 365 3.38 2.24 17.23
CA ARG A 365 4.29 3.10 18.03
C ARG A 365 5.75 2.70 17.83
N ARG A 366 6.05 1.39 17.80
CA ARG A 366 7.39 0.89 17.52
C ARG A 366 7.89 1.30 16.12
N ILE A 367 7.01 1.26 15.12
CA ILE A 367 7.33 1.73 13.75
C ILE A 367 7.62 3.24 13.78
N LEU A 368 6.75 4.05 14.36
CA LEU A 368 6.90 5.51 14.40
C LEU A 368 8.15 5.94 15.17
N GLN A 369 8.49 5.24 16.26
CA GLN A 369 9.75 5.47 17.00
C GLN A 369 10.99 5.15 16.18
N SER A 370 10.91 4.20 15.24
CA SER A 370 12.05 3.84 14.38
C SER A 370 12.40 4.90 13.34
N PHE A 371 11.55 5.91 13.13
CA PHE A 371 11.85 7.01 12.19
C PHE A 371 12.99 7.90 12.70
N GLY A 372 13.20 7.98 14.02
CA GLY A 372 14.19 8.85 14.59
C GLY A 372 13.79 10.33 14.54
N TRP A 373 12.48 10.63 14.47
CA TRP A 373 11.92 12.00 14.54
C TRP A 373 11.62 12.36 15.98
N PRO A 374 12.42 13.23 16.63
CA PRO A 374 12.25 13.58 18.05
C PRO A 374 10.88 14.20 18.34
N GLU A 375 10.39 15.07 17.44
CA GLU A 375 9.10 15.73 17.53
C GLU A 375 7.91 14.78 17.49
N LEU A 376 8.02 13.66 16.78
CA LEU A 376 7.01 12.61 16.74
C LEU A 376 7.15 11.67 17.94
N SER A 377 8.38 11.18 18.18
CA SER A 377 8.64 10.19 19.23
C SER A 377 8.30 10.71 20.62
N GLY A 378 8.58 11.98 20.89
CA GLY A 378 8.26 12.65 22.17
C GLY A 378 6.77 12.86 22.42
N ARG A 379 5.93 12.74 21.36
CA ARG A 379 4.48 12.89 21.47
C ARG A 379 3.72 11.58 21.55
N LEU A 380 4.38 10.44 21.32
CA LEU A 380 3.73 9.15 21.34
C LEU A 380 3.39 8.69 22.76
N CYS A 381 2.17 8.21 22.99
CA CYS A 381 1.76 7.62 24.25
C CYS A 381 1.24 6.18 24.09
N SER A 382 1.29 5.42 25.17
CA SER A 382 0.87 4.00 25.22
C SER A 382 -0.56 3.79 25.67
N SER A 383 -1.18 4.80 26.32
CA SER A 383 -2.53 4.70 26.86
C SER A 383 -3.51 5.49 25.99
N GLY A 384 -4.48 4.78 25.38
CA GLY A 384 -5.59 5.41 24.66
C GLY A 384 -6.53 6.20 25.58
N GLN A 385 -6.54 5.90 26.87
CA GLN A 385 -7.32 6.66 27.84
C GLN A 385 -6.72 8.03 28.12
N SER A 386 -5.43 8.24 27.92
CA SER A 386 -4.75 9.50 28.22
C SER A 386 -4.73 10.50 27.07
N SER A 387 -5.01 10.06 25.85
CA SER A 387 -4.94 10.90 24.64
C SER A 387 -6.31 11.17 24.03
N PRO A 388 -6.60 12.41 23.58
CA PRO A 388 -7.76 12.70 22.75
C PRO A 388 -7.47 12.54 21.24
N LEU A 389 -6.27 12.15 20.84
CA LEU A 389 -5.86 11.97 19.44
C LEU A 389 -5.33 10.55 19.20
N HIS A 390 -6.05 9.79 18.39
CA HIS A 390 -5.73 8.40 18.07
C HIS A 390 -5.41 8.21 16.61
N VAL A 391 -4.42 7.37 16.32
CA VAL A 391 -4.08 6.94 14.95
C VAL A 391 -4.52 5.49 14.76
N LEU A 392 -5.47 5.29 13.86
CA LEU A 392 -6.04 3.98 13.54
C LEU A 392 -5.78 3.61 12.08
N PRO A 393 -5.92 2.33 11.67
CA PRO A 393 -5.86 1.97 10.26
C PRO A 393 -6.89 2.71 9.44
N LEU A 394 -6.52 3.10 8.22
CA LEU A 394 -7.43 3.79 7.31
C LEU A 394 -8.68 2.96 7.02
N SER A 395 -8.53 1.65 6.82
CA SER A 395 -9.63 0.70 6.61
C SER A 395 -10.60 0.56 7.81
N PHE A 396 -10.15 0.95 9.01
CA PHE A 396 -10.98 0.91 10.20
C PHE A 396 -12.00 2.06 10.30
N LEU A 397 -11.81 3.15 9.53
CA LEU A 397 -12.63 4.36 9.61
C LEU A 397 -13.98 4.18 8.91
N ARG A 398 -14.82 3.31 9.50
CA ARG A 398 -16.24 3.13 9.19
C ARG A 398 -17.06 3.54 10.40
N HIS A 399 -18.29 4.03 10.19
CA HIS A 399 -19.14 4.53 11.28
C HIS A 399 -19.38 3.47 12.34
N GLU A 400 -19.63 2.23 11.95
CA GLU A 400 -19.91 1.11 12.81
C GLU A 400 -18.69 0.78 13.70
N ASN A 401 -17.51 0.61 13.09
CA ASN A 401 -16.27 0.31 13.80
C ASN A 401 -15.91 1.44 14.78
N LEU A 402 -16.06 2.70 14.35
CA LEU A 402 -15.74 3.86 15.19
C LEU A 402 -16.73 4.00 16.34
N LYS A 403 -18.00 3.64 16.14
CA LYS A 403 -18.99 3.62 17.22
C LYS A 403 -18.63 2.56 18.26
N GLU A 404 -18.35 1.33 17.87
CA GLU A 404 -17.87 0.27 18.75
C GLU A 404 -16.58 0.69 19.47
N TYR A 405 -15.65 1.31 18.76
CA TYR A 405 -14.40 1.79 19.34
C TYR A 405 -14.64 2.84 20.43
N LEU A 406 -15.57 3.78 20.21
CA LEU A 406 -15.93 4.79 21.20
C LEU A 406 -16.47 4.16 22.47
N GLU A 407 -17.26 3.10 22.39
CA GLU A 407 -17.83 2.38 23.53
C GLU A 407 -16.72 1.74 24.39
N THR A 408 -15.61 1.30 23.80
CA THR A 408 -14.46 0.73 24.53
C THR A 408 -13.72 1.74 25.41
N LEU A 409 -13.92 3.03 25.19
CA LEU A 409 -13.20 4.11 25.90
C LEU A 409 -13.90 4.59 27.17
N ASN A 410 -14.72 3.74 27.80
CA ASN A 410 -15.30 3.94 29.12
C ASN A 410 -16.00 5.31 29.31
N LYS A 411 -16.74 5.76 28.29
CA LYS A 411 -17.49 7.04 28.31
C LYS A 411 -16.64 8.30 28.54
N ARG A 412 -15.31 8.21 28.42
CA ARG A 412 -14.43 9.38 28.48
C ARG A 412 -14.74 10.36 27.34
N PHE A 413 -14.99 9.85 26.14
CA PHE A 413 -15.40 10.62 24.99
C PHE A 413 -16.88 10.36 24.67
N THR A 414 -17.57 11.34 24.13
CA THR A 414 -18.98 11.26 23.77
C THR A 414 -19.22 11.31 22.26
N ALA A 415 -18.20 11.66 21.49
CA ALA A 415 -18.25 11.76 20.04
C ALA A 415 -16.88 11.44 19.43
N ILE A 416 -16.87 11.12 18.14
CA ILE A 416 -15.66 10.98 17.32
C ILE A 416 -15.69 11.98 16.18
N LEU A 417 -14.54 12.64 15.96
CA LEU A 417 -14.17 13.33 14.74
C LEU A 417 -13.05 12.55 14.06
N ALA A 418 -13.33 11.94 12.92
CA ALA A 418 -12.36 11.13 12.18
C ALA A 418 -11.96 11.81 10.89
N PHE A 419 -10.68 11.69 10.52
CA PHE A 419 -10.14 12.14 9.24
C PHE A 419 -9.62 10.95 8.44
N ARG A 420 -10.06 10.85 7.17
CA ARG A 420 -9.59 9.87 6.19
C ARG A 420 -8.74 10.59 5.13
N PRO A 421 -7.41 10.72 5.36
CA PRO A 421 -6.51 11.44 4.45
C PRO A 421 -6.09 10.53 3.28
N THR A 422 -6.68 10.75 2.11
CA THR A 422 -6.36 10.00 0.88
C THR A 422 -6.69 10.82 -0.35
N GLY A 423 -5.90 10.66 -1.44
CA GLY A 423 -6.18 11.30 -2.73
C GLY A 423 -7.52 10.87 -3.34
N TRP A 424 -8.01 9.68 -3.02
CA TRP A 424 -9.31 9.18 -3.51
C TRP A 424 -10.53 9.93 -2.98
N THR A 425 -10.39 10.71 -1.92
CA THR A 425 -11.47 11.58 -1.41
C THR A 425 -11.56 12.92 -2.15
N PHE A 426 -10.68 13.15 -3.14
CA PHE A 426 -10.75 14.33 -3.98
C PHE A 426 -12.03 14.32 -4.83
N SER A 427 -12.78 15.41 -4.79
CA SER A 427 -13.96 15.63 -5.64
C SER A 427 -13.73 16.83 -6.56
N GLN A 428 -14.06 16.67 -7.84
CA GLN A 428 -13.98 17.78 -8.80
C GLN A 428 -14.93 18.94 -8.45
N SER A 429 -16.10 18.63 -7.86
CA SER A 429 -17.06 19.64 -7.41
C SER A 429 -16.54 20.49 -6.25
N THR A 430 -15.66 19.93 -5.42
CA THR A 430 -15.01 20.66 -4.32
C THR A 430 -13.75 21.37 -4.81
N GLY A 431 -13.02 20.76 -5.75
CA GLY A 431 -11.74 21.27 -6.25
C GLY A 431 -10.75 21.53 -5.11
N ASN A 432 -10.13 22.71 -5.12
CA ASN A 432 -9.22 23.16 -4.06
C ASN A 432 -9.93 23.90 -2.92
N GLN A 433 -11.28 24.02 -2.94
CA GLN A 433 -12.05 24.69 -1.90
C GLN A 433 -12.34 23.69 -0.76
N LEU A 434 -11.39 23.53 0.14
CA LEU A 434 -11.48 22.58 1.25
C LEU A 434 -12.69 22.83 2.17
N ASP A 435 -13.12 24.09 2.32
CA ASP A 435 -14.29 24.46 3.15
C ASP A 435 -15.61 23.90 2.59
N LEU A 436 -15.66 23.43 1.32
CA LEU A 436 -16.82 22.76 0.73
C LEU A 436 -16.88 21.26 1.03
N ILE A 437 -15.87 20.70 1.66
CA ILE A 437 -15.85 19.28 2.04
C ILE A 437 -16.96 19.03 3.06
N LYS A 438 -17.92 18.18 2.68
CA LYS A 438 -18.99 17.75 3.58
C LYS A 438 -18.58 16.48 4.33
N PRO A 439 -18.67 16.46 5.67
CA PRO A 439 -18.42 15.26 6.42
C PRO A 439 -19.61 14.28 6.34
N SER A 440 -19.31 12.99 6.44
CA SER A 440 -20.33 11.98 6.70
C SER A 440 -20.55 11.87 8.21
N THR A 441 -21.77 12.08 8.68
CA THR A 441 -22.10 12.05 10.11
C THR A 441 -23.22 11.05 10.38
N LYS A 442 -22.98 10.08 11.27
CA LYS A 442 -23.99 9.14 11.78
C LYS A 442 -23.93 9.15 13.32
N GLY A 443 -24.98 9.64 13.97
CA GLY A 443 -25.05 9.79 15.43
C GLY A 443 -23.95 10.71 15.98
N ASN A 444 -23.08 10.14 16.81
CA ASN A 444 -21.95 10.83 17.44
C ASN A 444 -20.61 10.65 16.71
N VAL A 445 -20.61 10.05 15.53
CA VAL A 445 -19.41 9.82 14.71
C VAL A 445 -19.48 10.69 13.46
N THR A 446 -18.46 11.53 13.26
CA THR A 446 -18.28 12.39 12.08
C THR A 446 -16.98 12.03 11.39
N ILE A 447 -17.04 11.72 10.09
CA ILE A 447 -15.88 11.34 9.25
C ILE A 447 -15.69 12.38 8.13
N TYR A 448 -14.52 13.00 8.07
CA TYR A 448 -14.07 13.83 6.97
C TYR A 448 -13.17 13.04 6.03
N GLY A 449 -13.54 12.89 4.76
CA GLY A 449 -12.61 12.53 3.71
C GLY A 449 -11.81 13.78 3.31
N VAL A 450 -10.50 13.77 3.47
CA VAL A 450 -9.65 14.91 3.13
C VAL A 450 -8.66 14.55 2.02
N PRO A 451 -8.51 15.39 0.96
CA PRO A 451 -7.72 15.07 -0.23
C PRO A 451 -6.21 15.22 0.02
N TYR A 452 -5.70 14.52 1.02
CA TYR A 452 -4.28 14.47 1.35
C TYR A 452 -3.61 13.36 0.55
N SER A 453 -2.95 13.71 -0.55
CA SER A 453 -2.23 12.77 -1.39
C SER A 453 -0.73 12.83 -1.12
N GLU A 454 -0.08 11.67 -1.11
CA GLU A 454 1.37 11.49 -1.10
C GLU A 454 1.91 11.09 -2.49
N HIS A 455 1.04 11.02 -3.51
CA HIS A 455 1.40 10.91 -4.92
C HIS A 455 1.15 12.23 -5.64
N SER A 456 1.86 12.41 -6.74
CA SER A 456 1.73 13.58 -7.60
C SER A 456 0.34 13.69 -8.22
N SER A 457 -0.22 14.89 -8.26
CA SER A 457 -1.39 15.21 -9.07
C SER A 457 -1.04 15.26 -10.55
N PHE A 458 -2.05 15.25 -11.43
CA PHE A 458 -1.85 15.38 -12.87
C PHE A 458 -1.01 16.60 -13.27
N THR A 459 -1.24 17.74 -12.64
CA THR A 459 -0.49 18.98 -12.91
C THR A 459 0.95 18.92 -12.41
N GLU A 460 1.15 18.33 -11.23
CA GLU A 460 2.50 18.12 -10.68
C GLU A 460 3.32 17.17 -11.54
N LEU A 461 2.72 16.06 -12.05
CA LEU A 461 3.34 15.14 -13.00
C LEU A 461 3.74 15.85 -14.30
N ARG A 462 2.79 16.60 -14.90
CA ARG A 462 3.06 17.38 -16.11
C ARG A 462 4.24 18.33 -15.93
N ASP A 463 4.24 19.09 -14.85
CA ASP A 463 5.24 20.11 -14.59
C ASP A 463 6.61 19.47 -14.27
N PHE A 464 6.63 18.30 -13.65
CA PHE A 464 7.83 17.52 -13.42
C PHE A 464 8.43 16.95 -14.70
N VAL A 465 7.59 16.37 -15.57
CA VAL A 465 8.00 15.85 -16.89
C VAL A 465 8.54 16.98 -17.78
N LYS A 466 7.84 18.13 -17.82
CA LYS A 466 8.30 19.31 -18.58
C LYS A 466 9.61 19.89 -18.05
N PHE A 467 9.86 19.79 -16.76
CA PHE A 467 11.12 20.20 -16.14
C PHE A 467 12.27 19.27 -16.53
N LEU A 468 12.09 17.94 -16.38
CA LEU A 468 13.13 16.95 -16.66
C LEU A 468 13.39 16.76 -18.15
N ARG A 469 12.38 16.89 -19.01
CA ARG A 469 12.43 16.62 -20.45
C ARG A 469 13.12 15.29 -20.79
N PRO A 470 12.66 14.16 -20.22
CA PRO A 470 13.29 12.88 -20.46
C PRO A 470 13.12 12.46 -21.93
N GLU A 471 14.03 11.63 -22.44
CA GLU A 471 13.92 11.10 -23.82
C GLU A 471 12.79 10.08 -23.92
N LYS A 472 12.61 9.26 -22.85
CA LYS A 472 11.58 8.24 -22.78
C LYS A 472 10.97 8.21 -21.39
N ILE A 473 9.64 7.94 -21.32
CA ILE A 473 8.92 7.73 -20.06
C ILE A 473 8.34 6.32 -20.09
N ILE A 474 8.54 5.60 -19.00
CA ILE A 474 7.95 4.28 -18.74
C ILE A 474 6.99 4.43 -17.55
N PRO A 475 5.68 4.33 -17.75
CA PRO A 475 4.71 4.28 -16.66
C PRO A 475 4.95 3.07 -15.75
N THR A 476 4.80 3.23 -14.44
CA THR A 476 4.97 2.13 -13.46
C THR A 476 3.66 1.70 -12.81
N VAL A 477 2.59 2.49 -12.92
CA VAL A 477 1.27 2.23 -12.32
C VAL A 477 0.16 2.37 -13.37
N ASN A 478 -0.96 1.67 -13.22
CA ASN A 478 -2.12 1.63 -14.14
C ASN A 478 -1.81 1.06 -15.53
N ILE A 479 -0.86 0.14 -15.63
CA ILE A 479 -0.32 -0.38 -16.88
C ILE A 479 -0.97 -1.69 -17.36
N GLY A 480 -1.78 -2.35 -16.53
CA GLY A 480 -2.42 -3.63 -16.86
C GLY A 480 -3.42 -3.56 -18.04
N ASN A 481 -4.06 -2.39 -18.24
CA ASN A 481 -5.07 -2.19 -19.27
C ASN A 481 -4.52 -1.39 -20.46
N ALA A 482 -4.66 -1.90 -21.69
CA ALA A 482 -4.20 -1.24 -22.92
C ALA A 482 -4.81 0.17 -23.10
N ALA A 483 -6.14 0.31 -22.92
CA ALA A 483 -6.81 1.60 -23.05
C ALA A 483 -6.30 2.65 -22.03
N SER A 484 -5.96 2.22 -20.81
CA SER A 484 -5.34 3.10 -19.82
C SER A 484 -3.93 3.52 -20.24
N ARG A 485 -3.13 2.60 -20.79
CA ARG A 485 -1.79 2.91 -21.32
C ARG A 485 -1.89 3.92 -22.47
N ASP A 486 -2.80 3.73 -23.42
CA ASP A 486 -3.00 4.64 -24.55
C ASP A 486 -3.39 6.06 -24.12
N LYS A 487 -4.33 6.17 -23.14
CA LYS A 487 -4.70 7.46 -22.56
C LYS A 487 -3.51 8.15 -21.88
N MET A 488 -2.74 7.41 -21.08
CA MET A 488 -1.54 7.95 -20.42
C MET A 488 -0.50 8.40 -21.45
N GLN A 489 -0.29 7.58 -22.47
CA GLN A 489 0.67 7.86 -23.55
C GLN A 489 0.29 9.12 -24.33
N ALA A 490 -1.00 9.38 -24.57
CA ALA A 490 -1.44 10.61 -25.23
C ALA A 490 -1.02 11.86 -24.43
N TYR A 491 -1.21 11.86 -23.10
CA TYR A 491 -0.76 12.97 -22.22
C TYR A 491 0.77 13.08 -22.20
N ILE A 492 1.49 11.96 -22.07
CA ILE A 492 2.95 11.95 -22.05
C ILE A 492 3.52 12.54 -23.34
N ARG A 493 3.00 12.13 -24.51
CA ARG A 493 3.41 12.70 -25.80
C ARG A 493 3.14 14.19 -25.89
N GLU A 494 2.01 14.65 -25.36
CA GLU A 494 1.69 16.09 -25.31
C GLU A 494 2.70 16.85 -24.44
N TRP A 495 3.06 16.31 -23.28
CA TRP A 495 3.99 16.96 -22.36
C TRP A 495 5.43 17.01 -22.86
N LEU A 496 5.82 16.05 -23.70
CA LEU A 496 7.15 16.00 -24.33
C LEU A 496 7.25 16.84 -25.61
N LYS A 497 6.12 17.31 -26.17
CA LYS A 497 6.16 18.30 -27.27
C LYS A 497 6.71 19.61 -26.71
N VAL A 498 7.80 20.08 -27.33
CA VAL A 498 8.46 21.36 -27.02
C VAL A 498 7.71 22.50 -27.65
#